data_7859f44b4eb237c90a7c554e90be74c7
#
_entry.id   7859f44b4eb237c90a7c554e90be74c7
#
_cell.length_a   1.000
_cell.length_b   1.000
_cell.length_c   1.000
_cell.angle_alpha   90.00
_cell.angle_beta   90.00
_cell.angle_gamma   90.00
#
_symmetry.space_group_name_H-M   'P 1'
#
loop_
_entity.id
_entity.type
_entity.pdbx_description
1 polymer ?
#
loop_
_entity_poly.entity_id
_entity_poly.type
_entity_poly.pdbx_seq_one_letter_code
_entity_poly.pdbx_strand_id
1 'polypeptide(L)'
;CGGTALEAGVVLLPGTVAALVLNPLAGVLTDKVGVRPVALVSGAFLATGAVLMSFLDADTPLYVTTLCQAVRAVGVSGLVGPLTSWSLAQLPRPIVADGSSFCISARQACASLGTSVMVFLIAVAGASAAGLANPALAYQLAFGFSAVMAVATLGFIVAKVR
;
A
#
# COMPACT_ATOMS: atom_id res chain seq x y z
N CYS A 1 7.04 -16.75 -9.73
CA CYS A 1 7.75 -17.24 -8.55
C CYS A 1 7.06 -18.52 -8.08
N GLY A 2 7.73 -19.68 -8.19
CA GLY A 2 7.23 -21.01 -7.75
C GLY A 2 7.44 -21.27 -6.25
N GLY A 3 7.36 -20.24 -5.42
CA GLY A 3 7.60 -20.33 -3.98
C GLY A 3 6.48 -21.02 -3.22
N THR A 4 6.83 -21.66 -2.11
CA THR A 4 5.87 -22.30 -1.20
C THR A 4 5.07 -21.25 -0.41
N ALA A 5 3.91 -21.65 0.13
CA ALA A 5 3.10 -20.76 1.00
C ALA A 5 3.89 -20.26 2.23
N LEU A 6 4.85 -21.04 2.69
CA LEU A 6 5.74 -20.69 3.80
C LEU A 6 6.69 -19.54 3.43
N GLU A 7 7.28 -19.59 2.23
CA GLU A 7 8.14 -18.50 1.72
C GLU A 7 7.36 -17.20 1.54
N ALA A 8 6.12 -17.27 1.04
CA ALA A 8 5.25 -16.11 0.96
C ALA A 8 4.97 -15.50 2.35
N GLY A 9 4.77 -16.34 3.37
CA GLY A 9 4.64 -15.90 4.76
C GLY A 9 5.89 -15.19 5.28
N VAL A 10 7.07 -15.77 5.04
CA VAL A 10 8.35 -15.18 5.46
C VAL A 10 8.61 -13.82 4.83
N VAL A 11 8.25 -13.63 3.56
CA VAL A 11 8.36 -12.34 2.85
C VAL A 11 7.51 -11.25 3.50
N LEU A 12 6.35 -11.60 4.04
CA LEU A 12 5.43 -10.63 4.67
C LEU A 12 5.83 -10.26 6.11
N LEU A 13 6.55 -11.16 6.83
CA LEU A 13 6.90 -10.96 8.24
C LEU A 13 7.64 -9.65 8.53
N PRO A 14 8.74 -9.28 7.83
CA PRO A 14 9.44 -8.03 8.11
C PRO A 14 8.56 -6.79 7.91
N GLY A 15 7.69 -6.81 6.90
CA GLY A 15 6.72 -5.73 6.64
C GLY A 15 5.70 -5.59 7.78
N THR A 16 5.18 -6.70 8.30
CA THR A 16 4.20 -6.67 9.40
C THR A 16 4.83 -6.24 10.72
N VAL A 17 6.06 -6.68 11.02
CA VAL A 17 6.81 -6.25 12.21
C VAL A 17 7.14 -4.75 12.12
N ALA A 18 7.59 -4.29 10.95
CA ALA A 18 7.81 -2.86 10.72
C ALA A 18 6.52 -2.05 10.92
N ALA A 19 5.39 -2.52 10.39
CA ALA A 19 4.09 -1.88 10.58
C ALA A 19 3.66 -1.80 12.05
N LEU A 20 3.90 -2.84 12.84
CA LEU A 20 3.59 -2.87 14.25
C LEU A 20 4.30 -1.75 15.04
N VAL A 21 5.55 -1.48 14.72
CA VAL A 21 6.35 -0.43 15.36
C VAL A 21 6.03 0.95 14.77
N LEU A 22 5.85 1.03 13.46
CA LEU A 22 5.69 2.31 12.76
C LEU A 22 4.28 2.91 12.91
N ASN A 23 3.23 2.11 13.07
CA ASN A 23 1.88 2.63 13.28
C ASN A 23 1.78 3.58 14.48
N PRO A 24 2.21 3.21 15.71
CA PRO A 24 2.18 4.13 16.84
C PRO A 24 3.16 5.30 16.66
N LEU A 25 4.33 5.07 16.06
CA LEU A 25 5.30 6.13 15.78
C LEU A 25 4.76 7.17 14.80
N ALA A 26 4.07 6.75 13.75
CA ALA A 26 3.43 7.64 12.80
C ALA A 26 2.36 8.52 13.47
N GLY A 27 1.60 7.97 14.43
CA GLY A 27 0.65 8.73 15.25
C GLY A 27 1.36 9.84 16.04
N VAL A 28 2.35 9.47 16.85
CA VAL A 28 3.11 10.43 17.65
C VAL A 28 3.82 11.49 16.79
N LEU A 29 4.35 11.08 15.65
CA LEU A 29 5.02 12.00 14.72
C LEU A 29 4.02 12.97 14.08
N THR A 30 2.82 12.51 13.78
CA THR A 30 1.73 13.33 13.26
C THR A 30 1.29 14.40 14.28
N ASP A 31 1.25 14.05 15.57
CA ASP A 31 0.90 14.98 16.63
C ASP A 31 1.96 16.08 16.80
N LYS A 32 3.23 15.78 16.53
CA LYS A 32 4.36 16.73 16.68
C LYS A 32 4.61 17.59 15.44
N VAL A 33 4.57 16.99 14.27
CA VAL A 33 5.01 17.64 13.01
C VAL A 33 3.83 17.98 12.10
N GLY A 34 2.67 17.43 12.39
CA GLY A 34 1.45 17.57 11.57
C GLY A 34 1.26 16.42 10.57
N VAL A 35 0.03 16.32 10.06
CA VAL A 35 -0.38 15.24 9.15
C VAL A 35 0.32 15.32 7.80
N ARG A 36 0.49 16.53 7.26
CA ARG A 36 1.00 16.76 5.90
C ARG A 36 2.40 16.17 5.65
N PRO A 37 3.45 16.53 6.44
CA PRO A 37 4.79 15.99 6.17
C PRO A 37 4.86 14.48 6.38
N VAL A 38 4.16 13.94 7.38
CA VAL A 38 4.11 12.49 7.62
C VAL A 38 3.45 11.77 6.45
N ALA A 39 2.32 12.29 5.96
CA ALA A 39 1.63 11.73 4.80
C ALA A 39 2.45 11.81 3.51
N LEU A 40 3.20 12.88 3.28
CA LEU A 40 4.08 13.02 2.12
C LEU A 40 5.24 12.02 2.14
N VAL A 41 5.92 11.90 3.27
CA VAL A 41 7.03 10.95 3.43
C VAL A 41 6.52 9.51 3.27
N SER A 42 5.42 9.16 3.94
CA SER A 42 4.83 7.83 3.86
C SER A 42 4.30 7.51 2.46
N GLY A 43 3.71 8.49 1.78
CA GLY A 43 3.28 8.38 0.39
C GLY A 43 4.45 8.17 -0.58
N ALA A 44 5.57 8.84 -0.35
CA ALA A 44 6.80 8.63 -1.12
C ALA A 44 7.34 7.20 -0.92
N PHE A 45 7.38 6.69 0.33
CA PHE A 45 7.77 5.30 0.61
C PHE A 45 6.82 4.30 -0.07
N LEU A 46 5.51 4.55 -0.03
CA LEU A 46 4.52 3.71 -0.70
C LEU A 46 4.73 3.68 -2.21
N ALA A 47 4.88 4.85 -2.84
CA ALA A 47 5.10 4.97 -4.28
C ALA A 47 6.43 4.31 -4.70
N THR A 48 7.51 4.56 -3.97
CA THR A 48 8.82 3.94 -4.23
C THR A 48 8.75 2.43 -4.10
N GLY A 49 8.13 1.91 -3.03
CA GLY A 49 7.96 0.47 -2.85
C GLY A 49 7.12 -0.18 -3.95
N ALA A 50 6.05 0.47 -4.40
CA ALA A 50 5.20 -0.02 -5.48
C ALA A 50 5.94 -0.01 -6.84
N VAL A 51 6.70 1.04 -7.13
CA VAL A 51 7.54 1.13 -8.35
C VAL A 51 8.62 0.06 -8.33
N LEU A 52 9.34 -0.11 -7.22
CA LEU A 52 10.36 -1.16 -7.11
C LEU A 52 9.77 -2.55 -7.35
N MET A 53 8.57 -2.83 -6.83
CA MET A 53 7.88 -4.11 -7.07
C MET A 53 7.48 -4.33 -8.54
N SER A 54 7.28 -3.27 -9.32
CA SER A 54 6.98 -3.38 -10.76
C SER A 54 8.19 -3.86 -11.59
N PHE A 55 9.40 -3.73 -11.07
CA PHE A 55 10.63 -4.14 -11.74
C PHE A 55 11.15 -5.51 -11.28
N LEU A 56 10.42 -6.22 -10.40
CA LEU A 56 10.83 -7.55 -9.98
C LEU A 56 10.52 -8.59 -11.06
N ASP A 57 11.53 -9.42 -11.34
CA ASP A 57 11.41 -10.57 -12.22
C ASP A 57 11.27 -11.88 -11.45
N ALA A 58 10.95 -12.97 -12.17
CA ALA A 58 10.79 -14.31 -11.59
C ALA A 58 12.09 -14.82 -10.93
N ASP A 59 13.26 -14.35 -11.40
CA ASP A 59 14.58 -14.74 -10.90
C ASP A 59 15.07 -13.83 -9.77
N THR A 60 14.28 -12.84 -9.34
CA THR A 60 14.68 -11.93 -8.28
C THR A 60 14.82 -12.67 -6.94
N PRO A 61 15.96 -12.52 -6.23
CA PRO A 61 16.17 -13.16 -4.94
C PRO A 61 15.11 -12.77 -3.92
N LEU A 62 14.66 -13.72 -3.10
CA LEU A 62 13.59 -13.56 -2.12
C LEU A 62 13.82 -12.41 -1.14
N TYR A 63 15.10 -12.16 -0.75
CA TYR A 63 15.44 -11.06 0.15
C TYR A 63 15.17 -9.67 -0.45
N VAL A 64 15.31 -9.51 -1.77
CA VAL A 64 15.02 -8.24 -2.46
C VAL A 64 13.52 -7.99 -2.45
N THR A 65 12.72 -9.01 -2.77
CA THR A 65 11.26 -8.94 -2.71
C THR A 65 10.78 -8.60 -1.30
N THR A 66 11.38 -9.21 -0.28
CA THR A 66 11.11 -8.93 1.14
C THR A 66 11.40 -7.48 1.50
N LEU A 67 12.54 -6.95 1.04
CA LEU A 67 12.93 -5.56 1.31
C LEU A 67 11.97 -4.57 0.63
N CYS A 68 11.64 -4.79 -0.65
CA CYS A 68 10.68 -3.97 -1.38
C CYS A 68 9.30 -3.98 -0.71
N GLN A 69 8.85 -5.15 -0.25
CA GLN A 69 7.60 -5.29 0.49
C GLN A 69 7.64 -4.55 1.84
N ALA A 70 8.76 -4.61 2.56
CA ALA A 70 8.93 -3.88 3.81
C ALA A 70 8.86 -2.36 3.59
N VAL A 71 9.54 -1.83 2.57
CA VAL A 71 9.47 -0.40 2.20
C VAL A 71 8.04 0.01 1.90
N ARG A 72 7.30 -0.79 1.13
CA ARG A 72 5.88 -0.53 0.82
C ARG A 72 5.01 -0.57 2.08
N ALA A 73 5.24 -1.52 2.98
CA ALA A 73 4.49 -1.66 4.22
C ALA A 73 4.69 -0.45 5.15
N VAL A 74 5.91 0.09 5.22
CA VAL A 74 6.23 1.35 5.92
C VAL A 74 5.37 2.49 5.38
N GLY A 75 5.29 2.64 4.06
CA GLY A 75 4.46 3.67 3.42
C GLY A 75 2.97 3.54 3.76
N VAL A 76 2.41 2.33 3.68
CA VAL A 76 1.00 2.09 4.02
C VAL A 76 0.73 2.41 5.49
N SER A 77 1.59 1.92 6.40
CA SER A 77 1.43 2.10 7.84
C SER A 77 1.45 3.58 8.24
N GLY A 78 2.35 4.36 7.65
CA GLY A 78 2.47 5.79 7.91
C GLY A 78 1.35 6.64 7.31
N LEU A 79 0.54 6.11 6.38
CA LEU A 79 -0.58 6.84 5.78
C LEU A 79 -1.91 6.59 6.51
N VAL A 80 -2.19 5.33 6.84
CA VAL A 80 -3.54 4.92 7.30
C VAL A 80 -3.94 5.61 8.61
N GLY A 81 -3.07 5.61 9.61
CA GLY A 81 -3.33 6.22 10.91
C GLY A 81 -3.54 7.73 10.81
N PRO A 82 -2.54 8.49 10.35
CA PRO A 82 -2.60 9.94 10.25
C PRO A 82 -3.75 10.47 9.40
N LEU A 83 -4.02 9.87 8.23
CA LEU A 83 -5.11 10.32 7.37
C LEU A 83 -6.49 10.03 7.99
N THR A 84 -6.64 8.90 8.66
CA THR A 84 -7.89 8.58 9.37
C THR A 84 -8.13 9.57 10.50
N SER A 85 -7.12 9.83 11.34
CA SER A 85 -7.21 10.79 12.44
C SER A 85 -7.52 12.20 11.93
N TRP A 86 -6.85 12.64 10.86
CA TRP A 86 -7.12 13.93 10.23
C TRP A 86 -8.53 14.04 9.70
N SER A 87 -9.04 12.99 9.03
CA SER A 87 -10.41 12.98 8.51
C SER A 87 -11.44 13.07 9.63
N LEU A 88 -11.22 12.35 10.74
CA LEU A 88 -12.12 12.37 11.89
C LEU A 88 -12.07 13.70 12.66
N ALA A 89 -10.92 14.36 12.69
CA ALA A 89 -10.76 15.67 13.32
C ALA A 89 -11.57 16.79 12.64
N GLN A 90 -12.00 16.61 11.38
CA GLN A 90 -12.84 17.54 10.65
C GLN A 90 -14.33 17.38 11.01
N LEU A 91 -14.70 16.33 11.74
CA LEU A 91 -16.10 16.05 12.07
C LEU A 91 -16.51 16.65 13.41
N PRO A 92 -17.76 17.14 13.54
CA PRO A 92 -18.33 17.51 14.84
C PRO A 92 -18.34 16.32 15.81
N ARG A 93 -18.04 16.60 17.08
CA ARG A 93 -17.91 15.56 18.13
C ARG A 93 -19.06 14.55 18.18
N PRO A 94 -20.35 14.92 18.02
CA PRO A 94 -21.47 13.97 18.11
C PRO A 94 -21.45 12.87 17.04
N ILE A 95 -20.86 13.12 15.86
CA ILE A 95 -20.88 12.20 14.71
C ILE A 95 -19.51 11.53 14.44
N VAL A 96 -18.50 11.73 15.30
CA VAL A 96 -17.17 11.13 15.13
C VAL A 96 -17.24 9.61 15.15
N ALA A 97 -18.07 9.00 16.01
CA ALA A 97 -18.26 7.56 16.09
C ALA A 97 -18.80 6.98 14.78
N ASP A 98 -19.84 7.61 14.22
CA ASP A 98 -20.44 7.22 12.94
C ASP A 98 -19.44 7.43 11.78
N GLY A 99 -18.72 8.55 11.80
CA GLY A 99 -17.65 8.84 10.84
C GLY A 99 -16.53 7.82 10.85
N SER A 100 -16.12 7.35 12.03
CA SER A 100 -15.09 6.31 12.15
C SER A 100 -15.56 4.97 11.57
N SER A 101 -16.79 4.58 11.86
CA SER A 101 -17.43 3.36 11.33
C SER A 101 -17.53 3.43 9.80
N PHE A 102 -17.95 4.59 9.28
CA PHE A 102 -18.02 4.82 7.83
C PHE A 102 -16.63 4.74 7.17
N CYS A 103 -15.61 5.38 7.74
CA CYS A 103 -14.25 5.33 7.21
C CYS A 103 -13.69 3.90 7.17
N ILE A 104 -13.95 3.10 8.22
CA ILE A 104 -13.52 1.70 8.26
C ILE A 104 -14.24 0.88 7.19
N SER A 105 -15.56 1.03 7.08
CA SER A 105 -16.38 0.31 6.10
C SER A 105 -16.00 0.68 4.66
N ALA A 106 -15.85 1.97 4.37
CA ALA A 106 -15.43 2.46 3.07
C ALA A 106 -14.04 1.95 2.69
N ARG A 107 -13.09 1.96 3.63
CA ARG A 107 -11.75 1.41 3.41
C ARG A 107 -11.78 -0.08 3.11
N GLN A 108 -12.59 -0.87 3.83
CA GLN A 108 -12.72 -2.31 3.56
C GLN A 108 -13.35 -2.58 2.20
N ALA A 109 -14.39 -1.84 1.83
CA ALA A 109 -15.00 -1.95 0.51
C ALA A 109 -14.00 -1.60 -0.61
N CYS A 110 -13.25 -0.51 -0.46
CA CYS A 110 -12.18 -0.15 -1.42
C CYS A 110 -11.06 -1.19 -1.48
N ALA A 111 -10.67 -1.77 -0.35
CA ALA A 111 -9.66 -2.83 -0.31
C ALA A 111 -10.14 -4.10 -1.04
N SER A 112 -11.39 -4.50 -0.82
CA SER A 112 -12.01 -5.63 -1.52
C SER A 112 -12.06 -5.41 -3.04
N LEU A 113 -12.54 -4.23 -3.47
CA LEU A 113 -12.56 -3.86 -4.89
C LEU A 113 -11.15 -3.83 -5.49
N GLY A 114 -10.19 -3.23 -4.78
CA GLY A 114 -8.79 -3.19 -5.21
C GLY A 114 -8.19 -4.57 -5.39
N THR A 115 -8.45 -5.50 -4.46
CA THR A 115 -8.00 -6.89 -4.56
C THR A 115 -8.64 -7.58 -5.77
N SER A 116 -9.94 -7.39 -6.01
CA SER A 116 -10.64 -7.97 -7.16
C SER A 116 -10.07 -7.46 -8.48
N VAL A 117 -9.81 -6.15 -8.59
CA VAL A 117 -9.17 -5.56 -9.77
C VAL A 117 -7.77 -6.13 -10.00
N MET A 118 -6.96 -6.29 -8.95
CA MET A 118 -5.62 -6.87 -9.06
C MET A 118 -5.66 -8.32 -9.55
N VAL A 119 -6.55 -9.14 -8.98
CA VAL A 119 -6.74 -10.55 -9.41
C VAL A 119 -7.21 -10.61 -10.87
N PHE A 120 -8.15 -9.74 -11.27
CA PHE A 120 -8.62 -9.64 -12.65
C PHE A 120 -7.49 -9.27 -13.61
N LEU A 121 -6.67 -8.27 -13.27
CA LEU A 121 -5.52 -7.86 -14.10
C LEU A 121 -4.51 -9.00 -14.27
N ILE A 122 -4.20 -9.74 -13.19
CA ILE A 122 -3.30 -10.89 -13.24
C ILE A 122 -3.89 -11.99 -14.14
N ALA A 123 -5.19 -12.28 -14.01
CA ALA A 123 -5.86 -13.32 -14.80
C ALA A 123 -5.87 -12.95 -16.29
N VAL A 124 -6.25 -11.73 -16.65
CA VAL A 124 -6.31 -11.27 -18.04
C VAL A 124 -4.91 -11.18 -18.66
N ALA A 125 -3.94 -10.61 -17.93
CA ALA A 125 -2.57 -10.51 -18.41
C ALA A 125 -1.91 -11.89 -18.55
N GLY A 126 -2.16 -12.81 -17.60
CA GLY A 126 -1.65 -14.18 -17.66
C GLY A 126 -2.26 -15.03 -18.80
N ALA A 127 -3.51 -14.74 -19.18
CA ALA A 127 -4.17 -15.39 -20.31
C ALA A 127 -3.74 -14.84 -21.68
N SER A 128 -3.06 -13.68 -21.72
CA SER A 128 -2.55 -13.09 -22.96
C SER A 128 -1.36 -13.89 -23.53
N ALA A 129 -1.13 -13.81 -24.84
CA ALA A 129 0.00 -14.48 -25.48
C ALA A 129 1.36 -14.04 -24.90
N ALA A 130 1.49 -12.78 -24.50
CA ALA A 130 2.67 -12.25 -23.84
C ALA A 130 2.83 -12.81 -22.41
N GLY A 131 1.74 -12.96 -21.66
CA GLY A 131 1.74 -13.55 -20.32
C GLY A 131 2.04 -15.04 -20.31
N LEU A 132 1.64 -15.78 -21.36
CA LEU A 132 2.01 -17.19 -21.54
C LEU A 132 3.51 -17.37 -21.84
N ALA A 133 4.12 -16.40 -22.53
CA ALA A 133 5.55 -16.41 -22.82
C ALA A 133 6.40 -15.97 -21.61
N ASN A 134 5.89 -15.06 -20.77
CA ASN A 134 6.57 -14.58 -19.58
C ASN A 134 5.58 -14.40 -18.41
N PRO A 135 5.47 -15.37 -17.50
CA PRO A 135 4.54 -15.28 -16.35
C PRO A 135 4.76 -14.09 -15.43
N ALA A 136 5.97 -13.52 -15.42
CA ALA A 136 6.28 -12.35 -14.58
C ALA A 136 5.56 -11.07 -15.05
N LEU A 137 5.25 -10.98 -16.38
CA LEU A 137 4.56 -9.79 -16.95
C LEU A 137 3.20 -9.54 -16.30
N ALA A 138 2.45 -10.58 -15.99
CA ALA A 138 1.13 -10.43 -15.35
C ALA A 138 1.24 -9.74 -13.98
N TYR A 139 2.24 -10.12 -13.20
CA TYR A 139 2.51 -9.52 -11.89
C TYR A 139 3.08 -8.10 -12.02
N GLN A 140 4.00 -7.89 -12.97
CA GLN A 140 4.58 -6.57 -13.24
C GLN A 140 3.50 -5.56 -13.65
N LEU A 141 2.55 -5.93 -14.49
CA LEU A 141 1.42 -5.08 -14.87
C LEU A 141 0.50 -4.77 -13.68
N ALA A 142 0.20 -5.75 -12.83
CA ALA A 142 -0.60 -5.54 -11.63
C ALA A 142 0.10 -4.60 -10.63
N PHE A 143 1.40 -4.79 -10.39
CA PHE A 143 2.18 -3.88 -9.54
C PHE A 143 2.37 -2.51 -10.18
N GLY A 144 2.52 -2.42 -11.50
CA GLY A 144 2.55 -1.16 -12.24
C GLY A 144 1.27 -0.35 -12.06
N PHE A 145 0.10 -1.00 -12.14
CA PHE A 145 -1.18 -0.36 -11.81
C PHE A 145 -1.22 0.14 -10.35
N SER A 146 -0.74 -0.67 -9.41
CA SER A 146 -0.63 -0.27 -8.00
C SER A 146 0.30 0.93 -7.82
N ALA A 147 1.41 1.00 -8.57
CA ALA A 147 2.34 2.13 -8.55
C ALA A 147 1.68 3.42 -9.07
N VAL A 148 0.91 3.35 -10.15
CA VAL A 148 0.15 4.49 -10.68
C VAL A 148 -0.85 5.00 -9.64
N MET A 149 -1.58 4.10 -8.98
CA MET A 149 -2.51 4.47 -7.91
C MET A 149 -1.79 5.10 -6.71
N ALA A 150 -0.61 4.59 -6.33
CA ALA A 150 0.20 5.16 -5.25
C ALA A 150 0.70 6.57 -5.57
N VAL A 151 1.16 6.80 -6.81
CA VAL A 151 1.58 8.13 -7.28
C VAL A 151 0.40 9.09 -7.34
N ALA A 152 -0.77 8.63 -7.81
CA ALA A 152 -2.00 9.44 -7.82
C ALA A 152 -2.40 9.85 -6.39
N THR A 153 -2.31 8.92 -5.43
CA THR A 153 -2.57 9.19 -4.01
C THR A 153 -1.59 10.24 -3.47
N LEU A 154 -0.31 10.12 -3.80
CA LEU A 154 0.70 11.11 -3.41
C LEU A 154 0.39 12.49 -3.99
N GLY A 155 0.02 12.57 -5.28
CA GLY A 155 -0.41 13.81 -5.91
C GLY A 155 -1.63 14.43 -5.23
N PHE A 156 -2.60 13.61 -4.84
CA PHE A 156 -3.77 14.08 -4.10
C PHE A 156 -3.41 14.63 -2.70
N ILE A 157 -2.49 13.97 -1.99
CA ILE A 157 -1.97 14.43 -0.69
C ILE A 157 -1.32 15.81 -0.83
N VAL A 158 -0.45 15.97 -1.84
CA VAL A 158 0.22 17.26 -2.12
C VAL A 158 -0.79 18.37 -2.37
N ALA A 159 -1.86 18.07 -3.12
CA ALA A 159 -2.84 19.08 -3.57
C ALA A 159 -3.88 19.45 -2.49
N LYS A 160 -4.28 18.50 -1.64
CA LYS A 160 -5.46 18.66 -0.78
C LYS A 160 -5.17 18.65 0.73
N VAL A 161 -4.12 17.97 1.18
CA VAL A 161 -3.76 17.94 2.61
C VAL A 161 -2.96 19.20 2.95
N ARG A 162 -3.63 20.13 3.64
CA ARG A 162 -3.03 21.36 4.18
C ARG A 162 -3.01 21.33 5.69
#